data_d49c891a29757df25c6103caef6c3d3c
#
_entry.id   d49c891a29757df25c6103caef6c3d3c
#
_cell.length_a   1.000
_cell.length_b   1.000
_cell.length_c   1.000
_cell.angle_alpha   90.00
_cell.angle_beta   90.00
_cell.angle_gamma   90.00
#
_symmetry.space_group_name_H-M   'P 1'
#
loop_
_entity.id
_entity.type
_entity.pdbx_description
1 polymer ?
#
loop_
_entity_poly.entity_id
_entity_poly.type
_entity_poly.pdbx_seq_one_letter_code
_entity_poly.pdbx_strand_id
1 'polypeptide(L)'
;IFILVLMAHYGAAGRPLGDAVMGRLRRLLGIFVAVVLYFVTVQHLTNLYAAEHNGVEHFILMGGGALTNFFWVGQILIGGLVPLAILFAPKGAGGRSATALAAILVILGGIAQVYVIIIGGQAYPLALFPGMEVSSSFQDGVVASYAPSLYEVLLGLGGVALAGLVVVLGPLVLRFLPVTLADDRVDPHAKPAAG
;
A
#
# COMPACT_ATOMS: atom_id res chain seq x y z
N ILE A 1 2.10 -7.21 1.99
CA ILE A 1 2.69 -7.78 3.23
C ILE A 1 2.67 -9.32 3.16
N PHE A 2 1.52 -9.97 2.98
CA PHE A 2 1.40 -11.45 2.99
C PHE A 2 2.42 -12.16 2.08
N ILE A 3 2.60 -11.70 0.85
CA ILE A 3 3.55 -12.28 -0.12
C ILE A 3 4.99 -12.23 0.43
N LEU A 4 5.40 -11.10 1.00
CA LEU A 4 6.75 -10.92 1.56
C LEU A 4 6.97 -11.83 2.78
N VAL A 5 5.98 -11.91 3.66
CA VAL A 5 6.01 -12.80 4.84
C VAL A 5 6.10 -14.26 4.41
N LEU A 6 5.29 -14.66 3.42
CA LEU A 6 5.31 -16.03 2.89
C LEU A 6 6.69 -16.37 2.30
N MET A 7 7.22 -15.49 1.45
CA MET A 7 8.55 -15.68 0.84
C MET A 7 9.65 -15.74 1.90
N ALA A 8 9.63 -14.85 2.89
CA ALA A 8 10.62 -14.82 3.96
C ALA A 8 10.55 -16.09 4.82
N HIS A 9 9.34 -16.51 5.20
CA HIS A 9 9.15 -17.69 6.06
C HIS A 9 9.58 -18.98 5.38
N TYR A 10 9.13 -19.23 4.13
CA TYR A 10 9.52 -20.41 3.38
C TYR A 10 11.01 -20.40 3.01
N GLY A 11 11.56 -19.22 2.67
CA GLY A 11 12.99 -19.07 2.41
C GLY A 11 13.86 -19.37 3.65
N ALA A 12 13.50 -18.80 4.80
CA ALA A 12 14.22 -19.02 6.06
C ALA A 12 14.13 -20.49 6.55
N ALA A 13 12.99 -21.15 6.31
CA ALA A 13 12.79 -22.55 6.70
C ALA A 13 13.34 -23.56 5.66
N GLY A 14 13.92 -23.11 4.54
CA GLY A 14 14.38 -23.98 3.46
C GLY A 14 13.26 -24.81 2.81
N ARG A 15 12.00 -24.35 2.92
CA ARG A 15 10.82 -25.07 2.41
C ARG A 15 10.52 -24.69 0.97
N PRO A 16 10.07 -25.62 0.12
CA PRO A 16 9.73 -25.31 -1.26
C PRO A 16 8.47 -24.45 -1.35
N LEU A 17 8.56 -23.39 -2.14
CA LEU A 17 7.46 -22.50 -2.49
C LEU A 17 7.28 -22.53 -4.01
N GLY A 18 6.17 -23.09 -4.49
CA GLY A 18 5.91 -23.33 -5.91
C GLY A 18 5.67 -22.04 -6.70
N ASP A 19 5.99 -22.11 -8.00
CA ASP A 19 5.80 -20.99 -8.91
C ASP A 19 4.32 -20.79 -9.30
N ALA A 20 3.50 -21.85 -9.24
CA ALA A 20 2.05 -21.75 -9.43
C ALA A 20 1.39 -20.89 -8.34
N VAL A 21 1.77 -21.10 -7.07
CA VAL A 21 1.28 -20.31 -5.94
C VAL A 21 1.72 -18.85 -6.10
N MET A 22 3.00 -18.62 -6.37
CA MET A 22 3.54 -17.28 -6.57
C MET A 22 2.89 -16.56 -7.75
N GLY A 23 2.63 -17.25 -8.84
CA GLY A 23 1.95 -16.71 -10.02
C GLY A 23 0.51 -16.29 -9.73
N ARG A 24 -0.23 -17.08 -8.94
CA ARG A 24 -1.59 -16.73 -8.48
C ARG A 24 -1.58 -15.52 -7.57
N LEU A 25 -0.68 -15.48 -6.59
CA LEU A 25 -0.54 -14.35 -5.67
C LEU A 25 -0.11 -13.07 -6.39
N ARG A 26 0.81 -13.16 -7.35
CA ARG A 26 1.22 -12.06 -8.21
C ARG A 26 0.04 -11.47 -8.98
N ARG A 27 -0.77 -12.31 -9.64
CA ARG A 27 -1.97 -11.88 -10.39
C ARG A 27 -2.98 -11.23 -9.46
N LEU A 28 -3.23 -11.85 -8.30
CA LEU A 28 -4.17 -11.33 -7.30
C LEU A 28 -3.73 -9.96 -6.77
N LEU A 29 -2.45 -9.79 -6.46
CA LEU A 29 -1.89 -8.50 -6.06
C LEU A 29 -2.10 -7.44 -7.15
N GLY A 30 -1.84 -7.77 -8.42
CA GLY A 30 -2.07 -6.86 -9.54
C GLY A 30 -3.53 -6.43 -9.68
N ILE A 31 -4.46 -7.37 -9.53
CA ILE A 31 -5.91 -7.07 -9.54
C ILE A 31 -6.26 -6.13 -8.40
N PHE A 32 -5.80 -6.39 -7.17
CA PHE A 32 -6.09 -5.52 -6.03
C PHE A 32 -5.51 -4.12 -6.20
N VAL A 33 -4.29 -3.98 -6.73
CA VAL A 33 -3.71 -2.66 -7.00
C VAL A 33 -4.54 -1.90 -8.05
N ALA A 34 -4.99 -2.57 -9.11
CA ALA A 34 -5.86 -1.95 -10.12
C ALA A 34 -7.20 -1.50 -9.52
N VAL A 35 -7.80 -2.32 -8.65
CA VAL A 35 -9.05 -2.00 -7.94
C VAL A 35 -8.85 -0.80 -6.99
N VAL A 36 -7.74 -0.76 -6.26
CA VAL A 36 -7.42 0.40 -5.38
C VAL A 36 -7.28 1.68 -6.21
N LEU A 37 -6.55 1.66 -7.33
CA LEU A 37 -6.43 2.82 -8.21
C LEU A 37 -7.78 3.27 -8.77
N TYR A 38 -8.65 2.34 -9.12
CA TYR A 38 -10.02 2.65 -9.54
C TYR A 38 -10.78 3.39 -8.44
N PHE A 39 -10.80 2.86 -7.21
CA PHE A 39 -11.50 3.52 -6.11
C PHE A 39 -10.90 4.86 -5.74
N VAL A 40 -9.58 5.00 -5.74
CA VAL A 40 -8.90 6.29 -5.52
C VAL A 40 -9.35 7.31 -6.57
N THR A 41 -9.38 6.91 -7.85
CA THR A 41 -9.83 7.79 -8.94
C THR A 41 -11.29 8.21 -8.75
N VAL A 42 -12.18 7.27 -8.45
CA VAL A 42 -13.61 7.55 -8.22
C VAL A 42 -13.79 8.47 -7.01
N GLN A 43 -13.07 8.23 -5.91
CA GLN A 43 -13.13 9.07 -4.70
C GLN A 43 -12.76 10.52 -5.02
N HIS A 44 -11.62 10.75 -5.66
CA HIS A 44 -11.17 12.12 -5.98
C HIS A 44 -12.09 12.81 -7.00
N LEU A 45 -12.59 12.08 -8.00
CA LEU A 45 -13.57 12.63 -8.96
C LEU A 45 -14.88 13.01 -8.25
N THR A 46 -15.36 12.20 -7.33
CA THR A 46 -16.57 12.49 -6.54
C THR A 46 -16.38 13.73 -5.67
N ASN A 47 -15.24 13.84 -5.00
CA ASN A 47 -14.92 14.97 -4.15
C ASN A 47 -14.72 16.26 -4.95
N LEU A 48 -14.13 16.20 -6.14
CA LEU A 48 -14.03 17.36 -7.05
C LEU A 48 -15.41 17.85 -7.52
N TYR A 49 -16.38 16.94 -7.66
CA TYR A 49 -17.75 17.32 -8.01
C TYR A 49 -18.50 17.94 -6.85
N ALA A 50 -18.22 17.53 -5.61
CA ALA A 50 -18.85 18.06 -4.41
C ALA A 50 -18.28 19.43 -4.06
N ALA A 51 -19.11 20.46 -4.09
CA ALA A 51 -18.69 21.86 -3.84
C ALA A 51 -17.99 22.05 -2.48
N GLU A 52 -18.41 21.28 -1.47
CA GLU A 52 -17.85 21.32 -0.10
C GLU A 52 -16.42 20.78 -0.03
N HIS A 53 -16.07 19.83 -0.90
CA HIS A 53 -14.76 19.16 -0.91
C HIS A 53 -13.81 19.67 -1.98
N ASN A 54 -14.28 20.51 -2.91
CA ASN A 54 -13.49 20.99 -4.04
C ASN A 54 -12.19 21.68 -3.62
N GLY A 55 -12.23 22.48 -2.55
CA GLY A 55 -11.05 23.20 -2.03
C GLY A 55 -9.95 22.27 -1.53
N VAL A 56 -10.29 21.27 -0.72
CA VAL A 56 -9.34 20.30 -0.21
C VAL A 56 -8.79 19.40 -1.31
N GLU A 57 -9.63 19.02 -2.27
CA GLU A 57 -9.19 18.24 -3.43
C GLU A 57 -8.22 19.01 -4.31
N HIS A 58 -8.52 20.27 -4.61
CA HIS A 58 -7.59 21.12 -5.36
C HIS A 58 -6.25 21.28 -4.63
N PHE A 59 -6.27 21.43 -3.30
CA PHE A 59 -5.08 21.50 -2.48
C PHE A 59 -4.25 20.21 -2.55
N ILE A 60 -4.87 19.03 -2.47
CA ILE A 60 -4.18 17.74 -2.56
C ILE A 60 -3.65 17.51 -3.98
N LEU A 61 -4.47 17.72 -5.00
CA LEU A 61 -4.14 17.34 -6.38
C LEU A 61 -3.24 18.36 -7.08
N MET A 62 -3.39 19.66 -6.78
CA MET A 62 -2.79 20.77 -7.55
C MET A 62 -2.06 21.80 -6.68
N GLY A 63 -2.10 21.70 -5.36
CA GLY A 63 -1.50 22.67 -4.44
C GLY A 63 0.03 22.81 -4.53
N GLY A 64 0.71 21.89 -5.22
CA GLY A 64 2.16 21.96 -5.52
C GLY A 64 3.08 21.70 -4.34
N GLY A 65 2.56 21.29 -3.18
CA GLY A 65 3.32 21.00 -1.97
C GLY A 65 3.75 19.52 -1.83
N ALA A 66 4.25 19.17 -0.65
CA ALA A 66 4.63 17.82 -0.31
C ALA A 66 3.47 16.83 -0.45
N LEU A 67 2.24 17.22 -0.10
CA LEU A 67 1.04 16.40 -0.23
C LEU A 67 0.74 16.03 -1.68
N THR A 68 0.82 16.99 -2.61
CA THR A 68 0.66 16.74 -4.05
C THR A 68 1.70 15.74 -4.57
N ASN A 69 2.95 15.86 -4.11
CA ASN A 69 4.01 14.91 -4.46
C ASN A 69 3.75 13.53 -3.85
N PHE A 70 3.32 13.43 -2.61
CA PHE A 70 2.94 12.15 -1.99
C PHE A 70 1.79 11.49 -2.72
N PHE A 71 0.81 12.28 -3.18
CA PHE A 71 -0.30 11.75 -3.98
C PHE A 71 0.19 11.22 -5.34
N TRP A 72 0.77 12.08 -6.20
CA TRP A 72 1.08 11.69 -7.57
C TRP A 72 2.27 10.74 -7.67
N VAL A 73 3.36 11.04 -6.96
CA VAL A 73 4.58 10.22 -7.05
C VAL A 73 4.51 9.05 -6.07
N GLY A 74 4.14 9.29 -4.82
CA GLY A 74 4.12 8.24 -3.79
C GLY A 74 3.01 7.22 -4.02
N GLN A 75 1.77 7.68 -4.06
CA GLN A 75 0.60 6.80 -4.12
C GLN A 75 0.33 6.31 -5.55
N ILE A 76 0.20 7.21 -6.54
CA ILE A 76 -0.21 6.84 -7.89
C ILE A 76 0.92 6.16 -8.66
N LEU A 77 2.10 6.79 -8.73
CA LEU A 77 3.20 6.26 -9.53
C LEU A 77 3.88 5.07 -8.83
N ILE A 78 4.47 5.28 -7.66
CA ILE A 78 5.25 4.28 -6.93
C ILE A 78 4.35 3.18 -6.35
N GLY A 79 3.21 3.54 -5.76
CA GLY A 79 2.29 2.59 -5.14
C GLY A 79 1.35 1.86 -6.10
N GLY A 80 1.10 2.43 -7.28
CA GLY A 80 0.12 1.93 -8.23
C GLY A 80 0.69 1.53 -9.58
N LEU A 81 1.04 2.50 -10.42
CA LEU A 81 1.39 2.26 -11.83
C LEU A 81 2.65 1.41 -12.00
N VAL A 82 3.72 1.70 -11.25
CA VAL A 82 4.98 0.93 -11.31
C VAL A 82 4.77 -0.52 -10.86
N PRO A 83 4.12 -0.82 -9.73
CA PRO A 83 3.77 -2.19 -9.36
C PRO A 83 2.92 -2.91 -10.42
N LEU A 84 1.92 -2.25 -11.00
CA LEU A 84 1.12 -2.85 -12.08
C LEU A 84 1.98 -3.23 -13.29
N ALA A 85 2.86 -2.32 -13.72
CA ALA A 85 3.78 -2.60 -14.83
C ALA A 85 4.68 -3.82 -14.53
N ILE A 86 5.21 -3.92 -13.30
CA ILE A 86 6.03 -5.07 -12.88
C ILE A 86 5.20 -6.35 -12.83
N LEU A 87 4.01 -6.31 -12.22
CA LEU A 87 3.18 -7.49 -11.99
C LEU A 87 2.59 -8.07 -13.28
N PHE A 88 2.25 -7.22 -14.24
CA PHE A 88 1.70 -7.63 -15.54
C PHE A 88 2.78 -7.72 -16.66
N ALA A 89 4.05 -7.52 -16.33
CA ALA A 89 5.14 -7.71 -17.28
C ALA A 89 5.11 -9.14 -17.89
N PRO A 90 5.51 -9.29 -19.16
CA PRO A 90 5.53 -10.58 -19.86
C PRO A 90 6.28 -11.66 -19.09
N LYS A 91 5.88 -12.93 -19.33
CA LYS A 91 6.53 -14.08 -18.72
C LYS A 91 8.03 -14.08 -19.01
N GLY A 92 8.84 -14.11 -17.96
CA GLY A 92 10.31 -14.02 -18.04
C GLY A 92 10.91 -12.76 -17.40
N ALA A 93 10.21 -11.61 -17.47
CA ALA A 93 10.67 -10.37 -16.83
C ALA A 93 10.24 -10.22 -15.35
N GLY A 94 9.41 -11.14 -14.83
CA GLY A 94 8.75 -11.00 -13.54
C GLY A 94 8.98 -12.20 -12.61
N GLY A 95 10.22 -12.46 -12.19
CA GLY A 95 10.54 -13.48 -11.19
C GLY A 95 10.05 -13.15 -9.77
N ARG A 96 10.39 -14.00 -8.80
CA ARG A 96 10.04 -13.82 -7.38
C ARG A 96 10.53 -12.49 -6.81
N SER A 97 11.74 -12.05 -7.19
CA SER A 97 12.31 -10.77 -6.78
C SER A 97 11.50 -9.58 -7.29
N ALA A 98 11.03 -9.62 -8.54
CA ALA A 98 10.18 -8.58 -9.10
C ALA A 98 8.81 -8.51 -8.38
N THR A 99 8.24 -9.67 -8.03
CA THR A 99 6.99 -9.71 -7.23
C THR A 99 7.21 -9.16 -5.82
N ALA A 100 8.35 -9.46 -5.20
CA ALA A 100 8.71 -8.89 -3.90
C ALA A 100 8.91 -7.38 -3.98
N LEU A 101 9.60 -6.89 -5.00
CA LEU A 101 9.77 -5.45 -5.25
C LEU A 101 8.42 -4.76 -5.43
N ALA A 102 7.54 -5.30 -6.28
CA ALA A 102 6.20 -4.75 -6.47
C ALA A 102 5.42 -4.71 -5.15
N ALA A 103 5.50 -5.76 -4.32
CA ALA A 103 4.85 -5.80 -3.01
C ALA A 103 5.39 -4.72 -2.05
N ILE A 104 6.69 -4.46 -2.06
CA ILE A 104 7.32 -3.38 -1.26
C ILE A 104 6.82 -2.01 -1.76
N LEU A 105 6.80 -1.78 -3.08
CA LEU A 105 6.33 -0.52 -3.65
C LEU A 105 4.84 -0.27 -3.32
N VAL A 106 4.00 -1.31 -3.34
CA VAL A 106 2.60 -1.21 -2.91
C VAL A 106 2.48 -0.82 -1.43
N ILE A 107 3.33 -1.34 -0.56
CA ILE A 107 3.35 -0.95 0.87
C ILE A 107 3.73 0.52 1.02
N LEU A 108 4.77 0.97 0.32
CA LEU A 108 5.21 2.38 0.35
C LEU A 108 4.11 3.31 -0.20
N GLY A 109 3.45 2.90 -1.29
CA GLY A 109 2.30 3.63 -1.83
C GLY A 109 1.12 3.69 -0.86
N GLY A 110 0.86 2.60 -0.12
CA GLY A 110 -0.16 2.58 0.94
C GLY A 110 0.15 3.54 2.09
N ILE A 111 1.42 3.65 2.49
CA ILE A 111 1.86 4.63 3.49
C ILE A 111 1.62 6.05 2.96
N ALA A 112 1.99 6.33 1.70
CA ALA A 112 1.75 7.62 1.07
C ALA A 112 0.24 7.93 1.00
N GLN A 113 -0.59 6.96 0.66
CA GLN A 113 -2.06 7.11 0.63
C GLN A 113 -2.62 7.48 1.99
N VAL A 114 -2.24 6.75 3.04
CA VAL A 114 -2.69 7.03 4.41
C VAL A 114 -2.26 8.43 4.85
N TYR A 115 -1.03 8.83 4.53
CA TYR A 115 -0.54 10.17 4.82
C TYR A 115 -1.36 11.26 4.09
N VAL A 116 -1.64 11.09 2.80
CA VAL A 116 -2.45 12.03 2.02
C VAL A 116 -3.87 12.16 2.57
N ILE A 117 -4.52 11.03 2.91
CA ILE A 117 -5.88 11.03 3.44
C ILE A 117 -5.94 11.69 4.81
N ILE A 118 -5.04 11.31 5.73
CA ILE A 118 -5.10 11.79 7.12
C ILE A 118 -4.58 13.24 7.20
N ILE A 119 -3.37 13.48 6.73
CA ILE A 119 -2.74 14.79 6.87
C ILE A 119 -3.34 15.79 5.88
N GLY A 120 -3.59 15.37 4.63
CA GLY A 120 -4.19 16.24 3.61
C GLY A 120 -5.59 16.72 3.99
N GLY A 121 -6.42 15.80 4.49
CA GLY A 121 -7.77 16.14 4.95
C GLY A 121 -7.82 17.02 6.21
N GLN A 122 -6.79 16.93 7.08
CA GLN A 122 -6.72 17.71 8.32
C GLN A 122 -5.95 19.02 8.15
N ALA A 123 -5.01 19.09 7.22
CA ALA A 123 -4.21 20.29 6.99
C ALA A 123 -5.00 21.42 6.31
N TYR A 124 -6.00 21.08 5.50
CA TYR A 124 -6.83 22.05 4.82
C TYR A 124 -7.95 22.55 5.76
N PRO A 125 -8.13 23.88 5.89
CA PRO A 125 -9.13 24.43 6.78
C PRO A 125 -10.55 24.10 6.33
N LEU A 126 -11.41 23.75 7.29
CA LEU A 126 -12.82 23.49 7.04
C LEU A 126 -13.56 24.83 6.77
N ALA A 127 -14.29 24.90 5.67
CA ALA A 127 -15.21 26.00 5.40
C ALA A 127 -16.52 25.80 6.17
N LEU A 128 -16.50 26.10 7.48
CA LEU A 128 -17.68 25.93 8.35
C LEU A 128 -18.83 26.87 7.97
N PHE A 129 -18.51 28.06 7.46
CA PHE A 129 -19.47 29.07 7.04
C PHE A 129 -19.07 29.62 5.66
N PRO A 130 -19.65 29.12 4.55
CA PRO A 130 -19.34 29.59 3.22
C PRO A 130 -19.55 31.14 3.10
N GLY A 131 -18.53 31.85 2.63
CA GLY A 131 -18.57 33.31 2.46
C GLY A 131 -18.19 34.13 3.69
N MET A 132 -17.83 33.52 4.82
CA MET A 132 -17.30 34.18 6.00
C MET A 132 -15.81 33.91 6.16
N GLU A 133 -15.03 34.96 6.47
CA GLU A 133 -13.65 34.77 6.90
C GLU A 133 -13.64 34.15 8.31
N VAL A 134 -13.01 32.99 8.41
CA VAL A 134 -12.72 32.37 9.71
C VAL A 134 -11.34 32.83 10.12
N SER A 135 -11.24 33.81 11.01
CA SER A 135 -9.98 34.21 11.64
C SER A 135 -10.09 34.03 13.14
N SER A 136 -9.25 33.22 13.72
CA SER A 136 -9.11 33.06 15.17
C SER A 136 -7.65 33.08 15.59
N SER A 137 -7.41 33.36 16.90
CA SER A 137 -6.08 33.29 17.49
C SER A 137 -5.49 31.85 17.50
N PHE A 138 -6.30 30.85 17.18
CA PHE A 138 -5.91 29.44 17.06
C PHE A 138 -5.53 29.03 15.66
N GLN A 139 -5.36 29.96 14.72
CA GLN A 139 -5.00 29.72 13.31
C GLN A 139 -6.03 28.89 12.53
N ASP A 140 -7.30 28.88 12.95
CA ASP A 140 -8.38 28.32 12.17
C ASP A 140 -8.48 29.06 10.83
N GLY A 141 -8.77 28.36 9.74
CA GLY A 141 -8.82 28.97 8.41
C GLY A 141 -7.48 29.07 7.68
N VAL A 142 -6.37 28.65 8.28
CA VAL A 142 -5.04 28.59 7.66
C VAL A 142 -4.65 27.16 7.37
N VAL A 143 -4.01 26.90 6.22
CA VAL A 143 -3.45 25.58 5.92
C VAL A 143 -2.39 25.20 6.95
N ALA A 144 -2.64 24.14 7.71
CA ALA A 144 -1.73 23.67 8.75
C ALA A 144 -0.53 22.93 8.15
N SER A 145 0.66 23.13 8.71
CA SER A 145 1.85 22.35 8.39
C SER A 145 2.05 21.28 9.44
N TYR A 146 2.27 20.02 8.99
CA TYR A 146 2.58 18.91 9.88
C TYR A 146 3.93 18.31 9.52
N ALA A 147 4.76 18.11 10.53
CA ALA A 147 5.99 17.34 10.45
C ALA A 147 6.00 16.33 11.61
N PRO A 148 6.13 15.01 11.34
CA PRO A 148 6.13 14.01 12.38
C PRO A 148 7.32 14.21 13.32
N SER A 149 7.07 14.16 14.62
CA SER A 149 8.11 14.17 15.64
C SER A 149 8.85 12.84 15.68
N LEU A 150 10.07 12.85 16.25
CA LEU A 150 10.84 11.61 16.43
C LEU A 150 10.06 10.56 17.24
N TYR A 151 9.32 10.99 18.24
CA TYR A 151 8.53 10.09 19.10
C TYR A 151 7.38 9.41 18.33
N GLU A 152 6.72 10.13 17.44
CA GLU A 152 5.67 9.57 16.58
C GLU A 152 6.24 8.55 15.60
N VAL A 153 7.39 8.85 15.00
CA VAL A 153 8.09 7.90 14.12
C VAL A 153 8.51 6.65 14.88
N LEU A 154 9.08 6.80 16.07
CA LEU A 154 9.47 5.66 16.91
C LEU A 154 8.27 4.84 17.37
N LEU A 155 7.14 5.47 17.69
CA LEU A 155 5.90 4.77 18.02
C LEU A 155 5.39 3.95 16.84
N GLY A 156 5.40 4.53 15.64
CA GLY A 156 5.04 3.83 14.41
C GLY A 156 5.95 2.62 14.13
N LEU A 157 7.26 2.80 14.25
CA LEU A 157 8.24 1.71 14.13
C LEU A 157 8.03 0.62 15.19
N GLY A 158 7.70 1.00 16.43
CA GLY A 158 7.36 0.08 17.50
C GLY A 158 6.15 -0.79 17.16
N GLY A 159 5.09 -0.19 16.59
CA GLY A 159 3.92 -0.93 16.10
C GLY A 159 4.25 -1.93 15.00
N VAL A 160 5.08 -1.53 14.03
CA VAL A 160 5.56 -2.43 12.96
C VAL A 160 6.41 -3.57 13.53
N ALA A 161 7.30 -3.27 14.49
CA ALA A 161 8.13 -4.27 15.13
C ALA A 161 7.30 -5.29 15.92
N LEU A 162 6.26 -4.82 16.66
CA LEU A 162 5.35 -5.68 17.39
C LEU A 162 4.57 -6.60 16.44
N ALA A 163 4.03 -6.06 15.35
CA ALA A 163 3.37 -6.85 14.32
C ALA A 163 4.32 -7.89 13.70
N GLY A 164 5.57 -7.50 13.42
CA GLY A 164 6.61 -8.40 12.94
C GLY A 164 6.91 -9.53 13.92
N LEU A 165 6.98 -9.24 15.21
CA LEU A 165 7.18 -10.24 16.27
C LEU A 165 6.03 -11.27 16.27
N VAL A 166 4.78 -10.83 16.18
CA VAL A 166 3.63 -11.73 16.11
C VAL A 166 3.69 -12.62 14.86
N VAL A 167 4.09 -12.05 13.71
CA VAL A 167 4.25 -12.80 12.45
C VAL A 167 5.35 -13.87 12.55
N VAL A 168 6.43 -13.61 13.27
CA VAL A 168 7.52 -14.58 13.47
C VAL A 168 7.14 -15.66 14.48
N LEU A 169 6.56 -15.27 15.60
CA LEU A 169 6.19 -16.21 16.68
C LEU A 169 4.96 -17.05 16.34
N GLY A 170 3.99 -16.48 15.61
CA GLY A 170 2.74 -17.14 15.29
C GLY A 170 2.92 -18.54 14.64
N PRO A 171 3.68 -18.68 13.55
CA PRO A 171 3.92 -19.98 12.91
C PRO A 171 4.73 -20.97 13.76
N LEU A 172 5.56 -20.48 14.68
CA LEU A 172 6.32 -21.32 15.60
C LEU A 172 5.42 -21.98 16.64
N VAL A 173 4.43 -21.25 17.13
CA VAL A 173 3.51 -21.72 18.16
C VAL A 173 2.35 -22.50 17.55
N LEU A 174 1.72 -21.97 16.52
CA LEU A 174 0.46 -22.50 15.98
C LEU A 174 0.65 -23.58 14.89
N ARG A 175 1.81 -23.72 14.30
CA ARG A 175 2.16 -24.70 13.26
C ARG A 175 1.11 -24.88 12.15
N PHE A 176 0.41 -23.82 11.76
CA PHE A 176 -0.64 -23.86 10.76
C PHE A 176 -0.15 -23.82 9.31
N LEU A 177 1.14 -23.49 9.10
CA LEU A 177 1.70 -23.42 7.76
C LEU A 177 2.04 -24.84 7.24
N PRO A 178 1.62 -25.17 6.00
CA PRO A 178 1.95 -26.44 5.39
C PRO A 178 3.47 -26.61 5.24
N VAL A 179 3.93 -27.85 5.29
CA VAL A 179 5.36 -28.18 5.20
C VAL A 179 5.91 -27.85 3.81
N THR A 180 5.08 -27.99 2.76
CA THR A 180 5.47 -27.71 1.38
C THR A 180 4.35 -27.01 0.62
N LEU A 181 4.73 -26.08 -0.23
CA LEU A 181 3.89 -25.43 -1.25
C LEU A 181 4.49 -25.67 -2.65
N ALA A 182 5.19 -26.79 -2.85
CA ALA A 182 5.70 -27.20 -4.15
C ALA A 182 4.55 -27.43 -5.15
N ASP A 183 4.81 -27.17 -6.43
CA ASP A 183 3.77 -27.19 -7.47
C ASP A 183 3.12 -28.56 -7.64
N ASP A 184 3.88 -29.65 -7.47
CA ASP A 184 3.39 -31.03 -7.52
C ASP A 184 2.37 -31.37 -6.41
N ARG A 185 2.36 -30.60 -5.31
CA ARG A 185 1.46 -30.80 -4.17
C ARG A 185 0.28 -29.85 -4.15
N VAL A 186 0.40 -28.70 -4.77
CA VAL A 186 -0.56 -27.59 -4.66
C VAL A 186 -1.32 -27.34 -5.96
N ASP A 187 -0.74 -27.68 -7.11
CA ASP A 187 -1.40 -27.55 -8.40
C ASP A 187 -2.06 -28.89 -8.80
N PRO A 188 -3.43 -28.98 -8.81
CA PRO A 188 -4.12 -30.20 -9.19
C PRO A 188 -3.90 -30.59 -10.67
N HIS A 189 -3.35 -29.67 -11.47
CA HIS A 189 -3.02 -29.88 -12.88
C HIS A 189 -1.52 -30.08 -13.15
N ALA A 190 -0.69 -30.05 -12.10
CA ALA A 190 0.72 -30.36 -12.22
C ALA A 190 0.86 -31.83 -12.62
N LYS A 191 1.50 -32.08 -13.77
CA LYS A 191 1.90 -33.44 -14.12
C LYS A 191 2.90 -33.93 -13.09
N PRO A 192 2.75 -35.17 -12.55
CA PRO A 192 3.77 -35.75 -11.68
C PRO A 192 5.11 -35.73 -12.41
N ALA A 193 6.17 -35.31 -11.71
CA ALA A 193 7.53 -35.41 -12.26
C ALA A 193 7.76 -36.86 -12.71
N ALA A 194 8.07 -37.05 -13.98
CA ALA A 194 8.45 -38.33 -14.49
C ALA A 194 9.71 -38.78 -13.73
N GLY A 195 9.56 -39.81 -12.89
CA GLY A 195 10.64 -40.42 -12.13
C GLY A 195 11.62 -41.18 -13.04
#